data_91444927275dfe7e325e20fe5cc50560
#
_entry.id   91444927275dfe7e325e20fe5cc50560
#
_cell.length_a   1.000
_cell.length_b   1.000
_cell.length_c   1.000
_cell.angle_alpha   90.00
_cell.angle_beta   90.00
_cell.angle_gamma   90.00
#
_symmetry.space_group_name_H-M   'P 1'
#
loop_
_entity.id
_entity.type
_entity.pdbx_description
1 polymer ?
#
loop_
_entity_poly.entity_id
_entity_poly.type
_entity_poly.pdbx_seq_one_letter_code
_entity_poly.pdbx_strand_id
1 'polypeptide(L)'
;LNAMENNHQIIAYDKIRDKIKNIAKEGANPAYSIKELVDNLPEKKIIWIMVTAGKPVDEIILNISPYLKKEDIIIDGGNSYFEDSIRRYNELKKKGINFFDCGTSGGISGARHGACMMIGGDKGIFKEIESLFRCMSVKEGYGYMGEAGAGHFIKMVHNGIEYGMMGAIGEGLEVIEKNKKKFNLDIKDVANVYAHGSIIEGKLVNWLQKALNDKEYFKSILGTVPQGETEKEMEKLSDMSNMPILEEAIEMRKKTRKKPRF
;
A
#
# COMPACT_ATOMS: atom_id res chain seq x y z
N LEU A 1 5.15 -4.21 -14.17
CA LEU A 1 4.36 -4.85 -15.25
C LEU A 1 3.24 -3.92 -15.72
N ASN A 2 2.29 -3.55 -14.85
CA ASN A 2 1.14 -2.73 -15.22
C ASN A 2 1.51 -1.45 -16.00
N ALA A 3 2.50 -0.68 -15.54
CA ALA A 3 2.96 0.50 -16.25
C ALA A 3 3.57 0.17 -17.65
N MET A 4 4.32 -0.93 -17.77
CA MET A 4 4.89 -1.37 -19.05
C MET A 4 3.80 -1.78 -20.05
N GLU A 5 2.76 -2.45 -19.61
CA GLU A 5 1.58 -2.79 -20.44
C GLU A 5 0.83 -1.56 -20.95
N ASN A 6 1.03 -0.41 -20.29
CA ASN A 6 0.50 0.89 -20.67
C ASN A 6 1.56 1.78 -21.37
N ASN A 7 2.56 1.17 -22.04
CA ASN A 7 3.57 1.81 -22.87
C ASN A 7 4.57 2.72 -22.11
N HIS A 8 4.73 2.54 -20.81
CA HIS A 8 5.81 3.20 -20.06
C HIS A 8 7.08 2.33 -20.09
N GLN A 9 8.21 2.95 -20.43
CA GLN A 9 9.51 2.30 -20.26
C GLN A 9 9.90 2.36 -18.79
N ILE A 10 10.23 1.20 -18.22
CA ILE A 10 10.59 1.07 -16.80
C ILE A 10 12.05 0.68 -16.67
N ILE A 11 12.80 1.43 -15.88
CA ILE A 11 14.12 1.07 -15.41
C ILE A 11 13.99 0.65 -13.96
N ALA A 12 14.40 -0.55 -13.63
CA ALA A 12 14.17 -1.15 -12.32
C ALA A 12 15.48 -1.38 -11.56
N TYR A 13 15.49 -0.93 -10.31
CA TYR A 13 16.56 -1.18 -9.34
C TYR A 13 16.01 -1.79 -8.06
N ASP A 14 16.70 -2.78 -7.52
CA ASP A 14 16.46 -3.34 -6.17
C ASP A 14 17.83 -3.70 -5.55
N LYS A 15 17.93 -3.68 -4.22
CA LYS A 15 19.12 -4.17 -3.49
C LYS A 15 19.40 -5.66 -3.76
N ILE A 16 18.36 -6.43 -4.08
CA ILE A 16 18.42 -7.86 -4.34
C ILE A 16 18.51 -8.08 -5.86
N ARG A 17 19.70 -8.46 -6.34
CA ARG A 17 19.99 -8.64 -7.78
C ARG A 17 19.03 -9.60 -8.49
N ASP A 18 18.58 -10.63 -7.82
CA ASP A 18 17.67 -11.62 -8.45
C ASP A 18 16.27 -11.03 -8.72
N LYS A 19 15.81 -10.05 -7.93
CA LYS A 19 14.58 -9.32 -8.24
C LYS A 19 14.75 -8.49 -9.52
N ILE A 20 15.92 -7.85 -9.69
CA ILE A 20 16.23 -7.08 -10.92
C ILE A 20 16.22 -8.01 -12.14
N LYS A 21 16.90 -9.17 -12.05
CA LYS A 21 16.91 -10.16 -13.12
C LYS A 21 15.50 -10.68 -13.46
N ASN A 22 14.67 -10.90 -12.44
CA ASN A 22 13.32 -11.41 -12.66
C ASN A 22 12.44 -10.37 -13.37
N ILE A 23 12.47 -9.10 -12.95
CA ILE A 23 11.67 -8.07 -13.61
C ILE A 23 12.21 -7.73 -15.02
N ALA A 24 13.51 -7.93 -15.26
CA ALA A 24 14.11 -7.78 -16.58
C ALA A 24 13.59 -8.83 -17.58
N LYS A 25 13.33 -10.08 -17.13
CA LYS A 25 12.69 -11.12 -17.96
C LYS A 25 11.26 -10.75 -18.38
N GLU A 26 10.62 -9.88 -17.61
CA GLU A 26 9.27 -9.36 -17.89
C GLU A 26 9.30 -8.09 -18.77
N GLY A 27 10.49 -7.62 -19.18
CA GLY A 27 10.66 -6.51 -20.11
C GLY A 27 11.10 -5.17 -19.51
N ALA A 28 11.35 -5.07 -18.21
CA ALA A 28 11.93 -3.87 -17.62
C ALA A 28 13.43 -3.77 -17.92
N ASN A 29 13.95 -2.56 -18.09
CA ASN A 29 15.38 -2.33 -18.21
C ASN A 29 16.03 -2.47 -16.83
N PRO A 30 17.01 -3.37 -16.64
CA PRO A 30 17.67 -3.54 -15.36
C PRO A 30 18.66 -2.40 -15.08
N ALA A 31 18.75 -1.96 -13.81
CA ALA A 31 19.84 -1.15 -13.29
C ALA A 31 20.40 -1.84 -12.04
N TYR A 32 21.72 -1.92 -11.94
CA TYR A 32 22.41 -2.61 -10.84
C TYR A 32 23.04 -1.65 -9.83
N SER A 33 22.87 -0.35 -10.06
CA SER A 33 23.23 0.73 -9.14
C SER A 33 22.25 1.90 -9.28
N ILE A 34 22.20 2.75 -8.24
CA ILE A 34 21.42 3.99 -8.28
C ILE A 34 21.91 4.92 -9.39
N LYS A 35 23.23 5.01 -9.56
CA LYS A 35 23.81 5.82 -10.64
C LYS A 35 23.34 5.33 -12.01
N GLU A 36 23.43 4.04 -12.27
CA GLU A 36 22.98 3.42 -13.52
C GLU A 36 21.47 3.63 -13.74
N LEU A 37 20.64 3.52 -12.68
CA LEU A 37 19.23 3.83 -12.73
C LEU A 37 19.00 5.25 -13.26
N VAL A 38 19.67 6.23 -12.69
CA VAL A 38 19.43 7.65 -13.00
C VAL A 38 20.04 8.04 -14.35
N ASP A 39 21.19 7.50 -14.73
CA ASP A 39 21.85 7.76 -16.02
C ASP A 39 21.03 7.24 -17.21
N ASN A 40 20.28 6.16 -17.00
CA ASN A 40 19.43 5.55 -18.05
C ASN A 40 18.04 6.21 -18.18
N LEU A 41 17.68 7.13 -17.27
CA LEU A 41 16.41 7.85 -17.34
C LEU A 41 16.49 9.02 -18.34
N PRO A 42 15.35 9.44 -18.91
CA PRO A 42 15.25 10.64 -19.75
C PRO A 42 15.72 11.91 -19.04
N GLU A 43 15.82 13.02 -19.78
CA GLU A 43 16.26 14.29 -19.23
C GLU A 43 15.39 14.75 -18.04
N LYS A 44 14.05 14.77 -18.19
CA LYS A 44 13.10 14.96 -17.09
C LYS A 44 12.81 13.60 -16.46
N LYS A 45 13.32 13.40 -15.25
CA LYS A 45 13.25 12.11 -14.56
C LYS A 45 12.00 12.00 -13.71
N ILE A 46 11.37 10.82 -13.75
CA ILE A 46 10.33 10.42 -12.81
C ILE A 46 10.80 9.17 -12.08
N ILE A 47 11.01 9.27 -10.79
CA ILE A 47 11.51 8.17 -9.96
C ILE A 47 10.44 7.77 -8.95
N TRP A 48 10.00 6.51 -9.04
CA TRP A 48 9.02 5.93 -8.14
C TRP A 48 9.73 5.10 -7.07
N ILE A 49 9.62 5.51 -5.81
CA ILE A 49 10.20 4.82 -4.65
C ILE A 49 9.14 3.89 -4.06
N MET A 50 9.49 2.61 -3.88
CA MET A 50 8.64 1.58 -3.30
C MET A 50 9.47 0.72 -2.34
N VAL A 51 9.85 1.31 -1.22
CA VAL A 51 10.66 0.65 -0.17
C VAL A 51 9.96 0.78 1.18
N THR A 52 10.50 0.10 2.20
CA THR A 52 10.03 0.22 3.59
C THR A 52 10.02 1.68 4.03
N ALA A 53 8.98 2.10 4.73
CA ALA A 53 8.79 3.46 5.21
C ALA A 53 9.91 3.94 6.16
N GLY A 54 10.04 5.24 6.30
CA GLY A 54 11.01 5.88 7.21
C GLY A 54 12.40 6.01 6.60
N LYS A 55 13.44 5.66 7.36
CA LYS A 55 14.86 5.81 6.96
C LYS A 55 15.22 5.26 5.58
N PRO A 56 14.74 4.08 5.14
CA PRO A 56 15.04 3.57 3.80
C PRO A 56 14.63 4.53 2.67
N VAL A 57 13.50 5.24 2.82
CA VAL A 57 13.07 6.25 1.83
C VAL A 57 14.03 7.43 1.84
N ASP A 58 14.42 7.91 3.04
CA ASP A 58 15.37 9.03 3.18
C ASP A 58 16.76 8.67 2.57
N GLU A 59 17.22 7.44 2.79
CA GLU A 59 18.47 6.93 2.22
C GLU A 59 18.43 6.90 0.68
N ILE A 60 17.32 6.45 0.09
CA ILE A 60 17.18 6.47 -1.37
C ILE A 60 17.18 7.90 -1.89
N ILE A 61 16.39 8.80 -1.28
CA ILE A 61 16.34 10.21 -1.66
C ILE A 61 17.73 10.85 -1.57
N LEU A 62 18.48 10.59 -0.51
CA LEU A 62 19.84 11.09 -0.34
C LEU A 62 20.77 10.60 -1.46
N ASN A 63 20.68 9.32 -1.80
CA ASN A 63 21.55 8.69 -2.80
C ASN A 63 21.22 9.10 -4.24
N ILE A 64 19.96 9.39 -4.56
CA ILE A 64 19.57 9.84 -5.91
C ILE A 64 19.72 11.35 -6.10
N SER A 65 19.54 12.15 -5.03
CA SER A 65 19.54 13.63 -5.09
C SER A 65 20.75 14.25 -5.80
N PRO A 66 22.01 13.73 -5.68
CA PRO A 66 23.16 14.30 -6.39
C PRO A 66 23.07 14.23 -7.92
N TYR A 67 22.24 13.35 -8.45
CA TYR A 67 22.07 13.12 -9.88
C TYR A 67 20.80 13.78 -10.45
N LEU A 68 19.99 14.43 -9.60
CA LEU A 68 18.74 15.05 -10.01
C LEU A 68 18.94 16.54 -10.34
N LYS A 69 18.09 17.01 -11.24
CA LYS A 69 18.02 18.42 -11.67
C LYS A 69 16.71 19.05 -11.21
N LYS A 70 16.61 20.36 -11.37
CA LYS A 70 15.32 21.05 -11.23
C LYS A 70 14.29 20.42 -12.14
N GLU A 71 13.04 20.38 -11.66
CA GLU A 71 11.86 19.82 -12.33
C GLU A 71 11.82 18.27 -12.39
N ASP A 72 12.89 17.56 -12.00
CA ASP A 72 12.79 16.12 -11.79
C ASP A 72 11.75 15.78 -10.71
N ILE A 73 11.17 14.59 -10.78
CA ILE A 73 10.04 14.19 -9.95
C ILE A 73 10.41 12.93 -9.17
N ILE A 74 10.17 12.97 -7.87
CA ILE A 74 10.21 11.79 -6.98
C ILE A 74 8.79 11.51 -6.53
N ILE A 75 8.37 10.25 -6.61
CA ILE A 75 7.08 9.76 -6.09
C ILE A 75 7.40 8.71 -5.01
N ASP A 76 7.02 8.99 -3.77
CA ASP A 76 7.03 7.99 -2.69
C ASP A 76 5.70 7.22 -2.72
N GLY A 77 5.73 6.03 -3.29
CA GLY A 77 4.55 5.15 -3.43
C GLY A 77 4.46 4.10 -2.33
N GLY A 78 5.34 4.16 -1.32
CA GLY A 78 5.34 3.29 -0.16
C GLY A 78 4.21 3.58 0.81
N ASN A 79 4.32 3.04 2.02
CA ASN A 79 3.37 3.30 3.10
C ASN A 79 4.04 4.22 4.14
N SER A 80 4.46 5.41 3.70
CA SER A 80 5.19 6.37 4.52
C SER A 80 4.27 7.20 5.42
N TYR A 81 4.79 7.63 6.55
CA TYR A 81 4.10 8.56 7.45
C TYR A 81 4.00 9.96 6.80
N PHE A 82 2.83 10.57 6.87
CA PHE A 82 2.53 11.79 6.11
C PHE A 82 3.40 13.00 6.52
N GLU A 83 3.82 13.12 7.80
CA GLU A 83 4.70 14.20 8.24
C GLU A 83 6.11 14.07 7.64
N ASP A 84 6.61 12.83 7.46
CA ASP A 84 7.85 12.59 6.74
C ASP A 84 7.73 13.02 5.27
N SER A 85 6.57 12.82 4.65
CA SER A 85 6.31 13.25 3.27
C SER A 85 6.32 14.78 3.15
N ILE A 86 5.71 15.48 4.10
CA ILE A 86 5.76 16.96 4.17
C ILE A 86 7.20 17.44 4.33
N ARG A 87 7.98 16.83 5.21
CA ARG A 87 9.40 17.17 5.43
C ARG A 87 10.20 16.96 4.14
N ARG A 88 10.08 15.79 3.49
CA ARG A 88 10.78 15.44 2.24
C ARG A 88 10.42 16.41 1.11
N TYR A 89 9.14 16.73 0.97
CA TYR A 89 8.68 17.74 0.01
C TYR A 89 9.38 19.09 0.23
N ASN A 90 9.39 19.60 1.46
CA ASN A 90 9.99 20.90 1.77
C ASN A 90 11.51 20.91 1.51
N GLU A 91 12.22 19.83 1.80
CA GLU A 91 13.65 19.69 1.55
C GLU A 91 13.97 19.62 0.04
N LEU A 92 13.20 18.87 -0.74
CA LEU A 92 13.40 18.70 -2.18
C LEU A 92 12.99 19.95 -2.96
N LYS A 93 11.93 20.63 -2.54
CA LYS A 93 11.49 21.90 -3.12
C LYS A 93 12.57 22.97 -3.10
N LYS A 94 13.40 23.04 -2.04
CA LYS A 94 14.55 23.96 -1.97
C LYS A 94 15.59 23.70 -3.07
N LYS A 95 15.63 22.49 -3.60
CA LYS A 95 16.50 22.08 -4.71
C LYS A 95 15.80 22.15 -6.07
N GLY A 96 14.52 22.57 -6.11
CA GLY A 96 13.71 22.62 -7.31
C GLY A 96 13.24 21.23 -7.80
N ILE A 97 13.32 20.20 -6.95
CA ILE A 97 12.88 18.84 -7.24
C ILE A 97 11.44 18.70 -6.75
N ASN A 98 10.57 18.15 -7.60
CA ASN A 98 9.17 17.89 -7.26
C ASN A 98 9.05 16.57 -6.48
N PHE A 99 8.22 16.59 -5.46
CA PHE A 99 7.95 15.39 -4.64
C PHE A 99 6.45 15.15 -4.54
N PHE A 100 6.05 13.90 -4.72
CA PHE A 100 4.69 13.42 -4.51
C PHE A 100 4.69 12.29 -3.50
N ASP A 101 3.72 12.30 -2.63
CA ASP A 101 3.36 11.16 -1.79
C ASP A 101 2.14 10.46 -2.39
N CYS A 102 2.25 9.16 -2.55
CA CYS A 102 1.23 8.35 -3.19
C CYS A 102 0.83 7.18 -2.31
N GLY A 103 -0.19 7.37 -1.49
CA GLY A 103 -0.80 6.29 -0.73
C GLY A 103 -1.42 5.26 -1.66
N THR A 104 -0.90 4.03 -1.63
CA THR A 104 -1.33 2.96 -2.53
C THR A 104 -2.07 1.87 -1.77
N SER A 105 -3.24 1.45 -2.28
CA SER A 105 -4.04 0.34 -1.77
C SER A 105 -4.37 -0.67 -2.87
N GLY A 106 -4.65 -1.91 -2.47
CA GLY A 106 -5.01 -3.00 -3.39
C GLY A 106 -4.12 -4.24 -3.28
N GLY A 107 -3.03 -4.17 -2.53
CA GLY A 107 -2.08 -5.25 -2.34
C GLY A 107 -1.42 -5.71 -3.66
N ILE A 108 -0.91 -6.93 -3.71
CA ILE A 108 -0.24 -7.53 -4.89
C ILE A 108 -1.17 -7.54 -6.10
N SER A 109 -2.44 -7.88 -5.90
CA SER A 109 -3.45 -7.88 -6.97
C SER A 109 -3.68 -6.48 -7.52
N GLY A 110 -3.74 -5.45 -6.66
CA GLY A 110 -3.85 -4.06 -7.09
C GLY A 110 -2.63 -3.61 -7.88
N ALA A 111 -1.42 -3.93 -7.43
CA ALA A 111 -0.20 -3.61 -8.16
C ALA A 111 -0.17 -4.23 -9.56
N ARG A 112 -0.75 -5.44 -9.73
CA ARG A 112 -0.78 -6.15 -11.03
C ARG A 112 -1.91 -5.70 -11.94
N HIS A 113 -3.10 -5.44 -11.41
CA HIS A 113 -4.32 -5.27 -12.21
C HIS A 113 -4.97 -3.89 -12.08
N GLY A 114 -4.32 -2.97 -11.42
CA GLY A 114 -4.80 -1.63 -11.12
C GLY A 114 -5.02 -1.40 -9.62
N ALA A 115 -4.33 -0.40 -9.09
CA ALA A 115 -4.37 -0.03 -7.68
C ALA A 115 -5.43 1.05 -7.39
N CYS A 116 -5.61 1.34 -6.10
CA CYS A 116 -6.23 2.57 -5.64
C CYS A 116 -5.12 3.50 -5.15
N MET A 117 -5.05 4.74 -5.67
CA MET A 117 -3.97 5.69 -5.42
C MET A 117 -4.48 7.04 -4.94
N MET A 118 -3.94 7.50 -3.81
CA MET A 118 -4.25 8.78 -3.17
C MET A 118 -3.01 9.67 -3.27
N ILE A 119 -3.05 10.73 -4.07
CA ILE A 119 -1.87 11.49 -4.44
C ILE A 119 -1.86 12.87 -3.79
N GLY A 120 -0.78 13.19 -3.08
CA GLY A 120 -0.47 14.51 -2.53
C GLY A 120 0.75 15.12 -3.21
N GLY A 121 0.75 16.46 -3.37
CA GLY A 121 1.86 17.20 -3.99
C GLY A 121 1.42 18.48 -4.70
N ASP A 122 2.25 19.01 -5.59
CA ASP A 122 1.91 20.19 -6.38
C ASP A 122 0.83 19.87 -7.43
N LYS A 123 -0.28 20.61 -7.40
CA LYS A 123 -1.42 20.38 -8.29
C LYS A 123 -1.10 20.64 -9.77
N GLY A 124 -0.22 21.59 -10.06
CA GLY A 124 0.18 21.91 -11.43
C GLY A 124 0.95 20.76 -12.04
N ILE A 125 1.97 20.29 -11.33
CA ILE A 125 2.83 19.17 -11.75
C ILE A 125 2.05 17.85 -11.75
N PHE A 126 1.09 17.64 -10.83
CA PHE A 126 0.21 16.46 -10.86
C PHE A 126 -0.47 16.29 -12.22
N LYS A 127 -1.01 17.38 -12.81
CA LYS A 127 -1.67 17.34 -14.12
C LYS A 127 -0.75 16.87 -15.25
N GLU A 128 0.56 17.17 -15.16
CA GLU A 128 1.54 16.75 -16.17
C GLU A 128 1.80 15.24 -16.13
N ILE A 129 1.75 14.64 -14.95
CA ILE A 129 2.04 13.21 -14.73
C ILE A 129 0.80 12.37 -14.39
N GLU A 130 -0.39 12.94 -14.49
CA GLU A 130 -1.65 12.26 -14.17
C GLU A 130 -1.84 10.96 -14.96
N SER A 131 -1.38 10.93 -16.21
CA SER A 131 -1.46 9.74 -17.07
C SER A 131 -0.76 8.53 -16.44
N LEU A 132 0.34 8.73 -15.69
CA LEU A 132 1.07 7.66 -15.01
C LEU A 132 0.21 7.03 -13.88
N PHE A 133 -0.47 7.85 -13.08
CA PHE A 133 -1.36 7.34 -12.03
C PHE A 133 -2.59 6.66 -12.63
N ARG A 134 -3.17 7.25 -13.66
CA ARG A 134 -4.33 6.69 -14.37
C ARG A 134 -4.06 5.31 -14.95
N CYS A 135 -2.92 5.11 -15.58
CA CYS A 135 -2.59 3.82 -16.21
C CYS A 135 -2.32 2.70 -15.19
N MET A 136 -1.88 3.04 -13.98
CA MET A 136 -1.59 2.07 -12.92
C MET A 136 -2.76 1.80 -11.98
N SER A 137 -3.86 2.54 -12.12
CA SER A 137 -5.05 2.43 -11.25
C SER A 137 -6.21 1.71 -11.96
N VAL A 138 -7.14 1.17 -11.19
CA VAL A 138 -8.45 0.81 -11.74
C VAL A 138 -9.20 2.07 -12.17
N LYS A 139 -10.20 1.92 -13.02
CA LYS A 139 -11.07 3.04 -13.42
C LYS A 139 -11.58 3.76 -12.16
N GLU A 140 -11.43 5.08 -12.12
CA GLU A 140 -11.80 5.94 -10.98
C GLU A 140 -11.05 5.63 -9.67
N GLY A 141 -9.99 4.81 -9.71
CA GLY A 141 -9.22 4.37 -8.54
C GLY A 141 -8.07 5.29 -8.16
N TYR A 142 -7.91 6.47 -8.74
CA TYR A 142 -6.89 7.43 -8.33
C TYR A 142 -7.47 8.84 -8.18
N GLY A 143 -6.79 9.66 -7.40
CA GLY A 143 -7.18 11.06 -7.27
C GLY A 143 -6.13 11.93 -6.60
N TYR A 144 -6.15 13.20 -6.94
CA TYR A 144 -5.40 14.23 -6.24
C TYR A 144 -6.11 14.56 -4.93
N MET A 145 -5.46 14.30 -3.80
CA MET A 145 -6.04 14.49 -2.46
C MET A 145 -5.74 15.85 -1.85
N GLY A 146 -4.70 16.53 -2.34
CA GLY A 146 -4.29 17.81 -1.80
C GLY A 146 -2.79 18.05 -1.88
N GLU A 147 -2.27 18.98 -1.07
CA GLU A 147 -0.86 19.29 -0.97
C GLU A 147 -0.02 18.10 -0.46
N ALA A 148 1.30 18.29 -0.43
CA ALA A 148 2.23 17.25 0.02
C ALA A 148 1.87 16.71 1.41
N GLY A 149 1.87 15.40 1.56
CA GLY A 149 1.43 14.67 2.75
C GLY A 149 -0.03 14.22 2.71
N ALA A 150 -0.89 14.85 1.87
CA ALA A 150 -2.31 14.52 1.81
C ALA A 150 -2.57 13.10 1.33
N GLY A 151 -1.78 12.58 0.39
CA GLY A 151 -1.91 11.22 -0.12
C GLY A 151 -1.67 10.18 0.98
N HIS A 152 -0.54 10.29 1.67
CA HIS A 152 -0.20 9.39 2.77
C HIS A 152 -1.12 9.56 4.00
N PHE A 153 -1.57 10.80 4.29
CA PHE A 153 -2.55 11.03 5.36
C PHE A 153 -3.87 10.30 5.07
N ILE A 154 -4.43 10.46 3.87
CA ILE A 154 -5.67 9.76 3.48
C ILE A 154 -5.45 8.24 3.46
N LYS A 155 -4.26 7.76 3.04
CA LYS A 155 -3.93 6.34 3.12
C LYS A 155 -3.85 5.84 4.56
N MET A 156 -3.33 6.62 5.48
CA MET A 156 -3.30 6.29 6.91
C MET A 156 -4.73 6.15 7.47
N VAL A 157 -5.62 7.08 7.14
CA VAL A 157 -7.06 7.00 7.52
C VAL A 157 -7.71 5.76 6.92
N HIS A 158 -7.45 5.48 5.63
CA HIS A 158 -7.91 4.25 4.96
C HIS A 158 -7.48 2.99 5.73
N ASN A 159 -6.21 2.92 6.19
CA ASN A 159 -5.71 1.78 6.95
C ASN A 159 -6.43 1.64 8.31
N GLY A 160 -6.77 2.76 8.97
CA GLY A 160 -7.56 2.75 10.19
C GLY A 160 -8.96 2.17 9.99
N ILE A 161 -9.63 2.55 8.92
CA ILE A 161 -10.94 1.97 8.52
C ILE A 161 -10.79 0.47 8.25
N GLU A 162 -9.75 0.07 7.49
CA GLU A 162 -9.46 -1.33 7.19
C GLU A 162 -9.26 -2.16 8.47
N TYR A 163 -8.55 -1.62 9.47
CA TYR A 163 -8.36 -2.29 10.77
C TYR A 163 -9.70 -2.54 11.47
N GLY A 164 -10.57 -1.55 11.53
CA GLY A 164 -11.90 -1.69 12.13
C GLY A 164 -12.76 -2.72 11.39
N MET A 165 -12.76 -2.70 10.07
CA MET A 165 -13.49 -3.66 9.23
C MET A 165 -12.97 -5.09 9.46
N MET A 166 -11.66 -5.30 9.49
CA MET A 166 -11.08 -6.63 9.76
C MET A 166 -11.41 -7.11 11.17
N GLY A 167 -11.43 -6.20 12.15
CA GLY A 167 -11.84 -6.51 13.52
C GLY A 167 -13.29 -7.02 13.57
N ALA A 168 -14.23 -6.29 12.98
CA ALA A 168 -15.64 -6.65 12.95
C ALA A 168 -15.90 -8.00 12.22
N ILE A 169 -15.23 -8.23 11.09
CA ILE A 169 -15.29 -9.51 10.37
C ILE A 169 -14.77 -10.65 11.25
N GLY A 170 -13.62 -10.44 11.93
CA GLY A 170 -13.04 -11.44 12.82
C GLY A 170 -13.94 -11.83 13.98
N GLU A 171 -14.59 -10.86 14.64
CA GLU A 171 -15.57 -11.10 15.70
C GLU A 171 -16.80 -11.89 15.21
N GLY A 172 -17.34 -11.49 14.06
CA GLY A 172 -18.46 -12.20 13.43
C GLY A 172 -18.11 -13.67 13.13
N LEU A 173 -16.93 -13.92 12.58
CA LEU A 173 -16.46 -15.29 12.31
C LEU A 173 -16.27 -16.10 13.60
N GLU A 174 -15.76 -15.50 14.68
CA GLU A 174 -15.61 -16.18 15.96
C GLU A 174 -16.98 -16.61 16.53
N VAL A 175 -18.01 -15.77 16.40
CA VAL A 175 -19.38 -16.11 16.82
C VAL A 175 -19.92 -17.29 16.00
N ILE A 176 -19.72 -17.25 14.66
CA ILE A 176 -20.16 -18.35 13.78
C ILE A 176 -19.46 -19.66 14.14
N GLU A 177 -18.14 -19.63 14.32
CA GLU A 177 -17.36 -20.82 14.69
C GLU A 177 -17.78 -21.42 16.04
N LYS A 178 -18.03 -20.60 17.05
CA LYS A 178 -18.54 -21.05 18.35
C LYS A 178 -19.92 -21.73 18.28
N ASN A 179 -20.74 -21.37 17.31
CA ASN A 179 -22.10 -21.89 17.16
C ASN A 179 -22.25 -22.91 16.03
N LYS A 180 -21.17 -23.25 15.30
CA LYS A 180 -21.25 -24.11 14.12
C LYS A 180 -21.85 -25.48 14.43
N LYS A 181 -21.52 -26.09 15.56
CA LYS A 181 -22.10 -27.40 15.94
C LYS A 181 -23.60 -27.33 16.22
N LYS A 182 -24.07 -26.23 16.85
CA LYS A 182 -25.47 -26.03 17.18
C LYS A 182 -26.37 -25.95 15.94
N PHE A 183 -25.87 -25.33 14.88
CA PHE A 183 -26.62 -25.07 13.66
C PHE A 183 -26.14 -25.90 12.47
N ASN A 184 -25.16 -26.79 12.66
CA ASN A 184 -24.49 -27.56 11.60
C ASN A 184 -23.99 -26.67 10.45
N LEU A 185 -23.27 -25.56 10.81
CA LEU A 185 -22.78 -24.59 9.83
C LEU A 185 -21.48 -25.05 9.17
N ASP A 186 -21.34 -24.76 7.88
CA ASP A 186 -20.04 -24.71 7.22
C ASP A 186 -19.62 -23.22 7.06
N ILE A 187 -18.51 -22.85 7.65
CA ILE A 187 -17.99 -21.48 7.60
C ILE A 187 -17.64 -21.03 6.18
N LYS A 188 -17.32 -21.99 5.29
CA LYS A 188 -17.05 -21.71 3.88
C LYS A 188 -18.32 -21.31 3.15
N ASP A 189 -19.43 -21.98 3.41
CA ASP A 189 -20.72 -21.64 2.83
C ASP A 189 -21.18 -20.27 3.30
N VAL A 190 -21.00 -19.97 4.60
CA VAL A 190 -21.31 -18.64 5.16
C VAL A 190 -20.47 -17.56 4.47
N ALA A 191 -19.15 -17.74 4.38
CA ALA A 191 -18.26 -16.78 3.73
C ALA A 191 -18.59 -16.63 2.23
N ASN A 192 -18.97 -17.71 1.57
CA ASN A 192 -19.39 -17.68 0.18
C ASN A 192 -20.66 -16.85 0.00
N VAL A 193 -21.67 -17.04 0.84
CA VAL A 193 -22.90 -16.23 0.79
C VAL A 193 -22.62 -14.77 1.09
N TYR A 194 -21.81 -14.47 2.10
CA TYR A 194 -21.44 -13.10 2.44
C TYR A 194 -20.64 -12.38 1.33
N ALA A 195 -19.91 -13.11 0.52
CA ALA A 195 -19.15 -12.58 -0.60
C ALA A 195 -20.00 -12.29 -1.86
N HIS A 196 -21.32 -12.56 -1.85
CA HIS A 196 -22.16 -12.43 -3.02
C HIS A 196 -23.52 -11.79 -2.68
N GLY A 197 -23.63 -10.48 -2.91
CA GLY A 197 -24.87 -9.71 -2.78
C GLY A 197 -25.26 -9.31 -1.35
N SER A 198 -24.42 -9.57 -0.34
CA SER A 198 -24.70 -9.10 1.01
C SER A 198 -24.25 -7.64 1.20
N ILE A 199 -24.83 -6.94 2.18
CA ILE A 199 -24.43 -5.56 2.55
C ILE A 199 -22.94 -5.47 2.95
N ILE A 200 -22.37 -6.56 3.47
CA ILE A 200 -20.95 -6.63 3.86
C ILE A 200 -20.04 -7.19 2.76
N GLU A 201 -20.60 -7.42 1.56
CA GLU A 201 -19.77 -7.80 0.41
C GLU A 201 -18.67 -6.77 0.18
N GLY A 202 -17.47 -7.24 -0.10
CA GLY A 202 -16.34 -6.37 -0.40
C GLY A 202 -15.03 -7.13 -0.47
N LYS A 203 -13.96 -6.40 -0.75
CA LYS A 203 -12.64 -7.00 -1.00
C LYS A 203 -12.13 -7.86 0.17
N LEU A 204 -12.37 -7.44 1.41
CA LEU A 204 -11.95 -8.18 2.60
C LEU A 204 -12.73 -9.51 2.75
N VAL A 205 -14.04 -9.47 2.55
CA VAL A 205 -14.88 -10.69 2.62
C VAL A 205 -14.58 -11.63 1.46
N ASN A 206 -14.33 -11.10 0.26
CA ASN A 206 -13.89 -11.89 -0.88
C ASN A 206 -12.53 -12.57 -0.65
N TRP A 207 -11.60 -11.89 0.00
CA TRP A 207 -10.31 -12.49 0.38
C TRP A 207 -10.48 -13.57 1.44
N LEU A 208 -11.34 -13.35 2.43
CA LEU A 208 -11.68 -14.37 3.42
C LEU A 208 -12.25 -15.62 2.76
N GLN A 209 -13.25 -15.46 1.88
CA GLN A 209 -13.85 -16.57 1.15
C GLN A 209 -12.81 -17.38 0.36
N LYS A 210 -11.89 -16.71 -0.34
CA LYS A 210 -10.80 -17.36 -1.07
C LYS A 210 -9.86 -18.12 -0.12
N ALA A 211 -9.46 -17.49 1.00
CA ALA A 211 -8.58 -18.09 1.99
C ALA A 211 -9.18 -19.35 2.63
N LEU A 212 -10.47 -19.34 2.95
CA LEU A 212 -11.17 -20.50 3.50
C LEU A 212 -11.28 -21.66 2.49
N ASN A 213 -11.36 -21.37 1.19
CA ASN A 213 -11.45 -22.38 0.14
C ASN A 213 -10.07 -22.95 -0.26
N ASP A 214 -8.98 -22.25 0.00
CA ASP A 214 -7.61 -22.74 -0.19
C ASP A 214 -7.14 -23.49 1.06
N LYS A 215 -7.26 -24.83 1.03
CA LYS A 215 -6.95 -25.70 2.18
C LYS A 215 -5.49 -25.57 2.63
N GLU A 216 -4.55 -25.44 1.72
CA GLU A 216 -3.13 -25.35 2.07
C GLU A 216 -2.79 -23.98 2.64
N TYR A 217 -3.32 -22.91 2.05
CA TYR A 217 -3.19 -21.57 2.60
C TYR A 217 -3.82 -21.48 4.00
N PHE A 218 -5.02 -21.98 4.17
CA PHE A 218 -5.73 -21.95 5.46
C PHE A 218 -4.96 -22.67 6.58
N LYS A 219 -4.35 -23.83 6.29
CA LYS A 219 -3.49 -24.54 7.25
C LYS A 219 -2.22 -23.76 7.61
N SER A 220 -1.75 -22.87 6.75
CA SER A 220 -0.56 -22.06 6.98
C SER A 220 -0.81 -20.85 7.89
N ILE A 221 -2.07 -20.51 8.18
CA ILE A 221 -2.44 -19.37 9.00
C ILE A 221 -2.10 -19.65 10.47
N LEU A 222 -1.22 -18.82 11.03
CA LEU A 222 -0.73 -18.98 12.41
C LEU A 222 -1.70 -18.45 13.49
N GLY A 223 -2.81 -17.81 13.10
CA GLY A 223 -3.76 -17.17 14.02
C GLY A 223 -3.17 -15.98 14.79
N THR A 224 -2.00 -15.52 14.40
CA THR A 224 -1.28 -14.40 15.00
C THR A 224 -1.12 -13.29 14.00
N VAL A 225 -1.50 -12.07 14.37
CA VAL A 225 -1.27 -10.89 13.53
C VAL A 225 0.04 -10.24 13.95
N PRO A 226 1.11 -10.31 13.13
CA PRO A 226 2.40 -9.71 13.47
C PRO A 226 2.27 -8.18 13.59
N GLN A 227 3.19 -7.58 14.33
CA GLN A 227 3.34 -6.14 14.33
C GLN A 227 3.82 -5.69 12.95
N GLY A 228 2.96 -5.01 12.21
CA GLY A 228 3.28 -4.44 10.90
C GLY A 228 3.84 -3.02 11.02
N GLU A 229 4.35 -2.49 9.92
CA GLU A 229 4.86 -1.11 9.82
C GLU A 229 3.79 -0.07 10.21
N THR A 230 2.54 -0.35 9.87
CA THR A 230 1.41 0.56 10.05
C THR A 230 0.89 0.63 11.49
N GLU A 231 1.24 -0.29 12.40
CA GLU A 231 0.64 -0.31 13.74
C GLU A 231 0.94 0.97 14.53
N LYS A 232 2.19 1.46 14.47
CA LYS A 232 2.57 2.73 15.12
C LYS A 232 1.85 3.94 14.51
N GLU A 233 1.58 3.89 13.21
CA GLU A 233 0.81 4.94 12.53
C GLU A 233 -0.66 4.89 12.96
N MET A 234 -1.22 3.71 13.18
CA MET A 234 -2.58 3.55 13.69
C MET A 234 -2.73 4.05 15.12
N GLU A 235 -1.72 3.84 15.97
CA GLU A 235 -1.66 4.42 17.31
C GLU A 235 -1.66 5.96 17.23
N LYS A 236 -0.83 6.56 16.38
CA LYS A 236 -0.83 8.02 16.16
C LYS A 236 -2.16 8.53 15.57
N LEU A 237 -2.79 7.76 14.68
CA LEU A 237 -4.08 8.13 14.11
C LEU A 237 -5.17 8.16 15.18
N SER A 238 -5.19 7.20 16.11
CA SER A 238 -6.15 7.19 17.22
C SER A 238 -5.99 8.37 18.16
N ASP A 239 -4.77 8.92 18.30
CA ASP A 239 -4.50 10.12 19.09
C ASP A 239 -5.02 11.41 18.43
N MET A 240 -5.27 11.41 17.10
CA MET A 240 -5.75 12.58 16.37
C MET A 240 -7.25 12.87 16.58
N SER A 241 -8.02 11.86 16.95
CA SER A 241 -9.46 11.98 17.18
C SER A 241 -9.95 10.83 18.07
N ASN A 242 -11.17 10.92 18.58
CA ASN A 242 -11.82 9.82 19.28
C ASN A 242 -12.16 8.70 18.29
N MET A 243 -11.39 7.60 18.31
CA MET A 243 -11.51 6.48 17.36
C MET A 243 -11.62 5.12 18.08
N PRO A 244 -12.68 4.89 18.89
CA PRO A 244 -12.77 3.69 19.73
C PRO A 244 -12.79 2.37 18.94
N ILE A 245 -13.31 2.36 17.72
CA ILE A 245 -13.29 1.18 16.85
C ILE A 245 -11.85 0.84 16.42
N LEU A 246 -11.04 1.85 16.09
CA LEU A 246 -9.64 1.65 15.74
C LEU A 246 -8.83 1.18 16.95
N GLU A 247 -9.04 1.79 18.10
CA GLU A 247 -8.36 1.42 19.35
C GLU A 247 -8.62 -0.05 19.71
N GLU A 248 -9.88 -0.50 19.67
CA GLU A 248 -10.22 -1.90 19.94
C GLU A 248 -9.63 -2.83 18.85
N ALA A 249 -9.65 -2.44 17.58
CA ALA A 249 -9.04 -3.23 16.51
C ALA A 249 -7.52 -3.39 16.70
N ILE A 250 -6.81 -2.36 17.16
CA ILE A 250 -5.39 -2.43 17.53
C ILE A 250 -5.19 -3.41 18.70
N GLU A 251 -5.98 -3.30 19.74
CA GLU A 251 -5.89 -4.20 20.90
C GLU A 251 -6.22 -5.66 20.54
N MET A 252 -7.20 -5.90 19.69
CA MET A 252 -7.49 -7.24 19.14
C MET A 252 -6.26 -7.85 18.46
N ARG A 253 -5.56 -7.08 17.63
CA ARG A 253 -4.32 -7.53 16.95
C ARG A 253 -3.22 -7.85 17.97
N LYS A 254 -3.01 -6.98 18.97
CA LYS A 254 -2.05 -7.21 20.07
C LYS A 254 -2.39 -8.47 20.88
N LYS A 255 -3.67 -8.71 21.16
CA LYS A 255 -4.14 -9.92 21.87
C LYS A 255 -3.80 -11.21 21.12
N THR A 256 -3.85 -11.24 19.77
CA THR A 256 -3.49 -12.43 18.98
C THR A 256 -2.03 -12.86 19.19
N ARG A 257 -1.13 -11.93 19.46
CA ARG A 257 0.30 -12.22 19.71
C ARG A 257 0.55 -12.88 21.05
N LYS A 258 -0.30 -12.59 22.05
CA LYS A 258 -0.22 -13.22 23.38
C LYS A 258 -0.93 -14.57 23.44
N LYS A 259 -2.02 -14.69 22.69
CA LYS A 259 -2.85 -15.90 22.63
C LYS A 259 -3.41 -16.03 21.20
N PRO A 260 -2.76 -16.83 20.33
CA PRO A 260 -3.30 -17.14 19.00
C PRO A 260 -4.74 -17.67 19.10
N ARG A 261 -5.59 -17.24 18.16
CA ARG A 261 -7.03 -17.60 18.20
C ARG A 261 -7.38 -18.88 17.46
N PHE A 262 -6.41 -19.47 16.73
CA PHE A 262 -6.59 -20.70 15.95
C PHE A 262 -5.52 -21.72 16.31
#